data_9971ac062805349f0c8c597aed29aa05
#
_entry.id   9971ac062805349f0c8c597aed29aa05
#
_cell.length_a   1.000
_cell.length_b   1.000
_cell.length_c   1.000
_cell.angle_alpha   90.00
_cell.angle_beta   90.00
_cell.angle_gamma   90.00
#
_symmetry.space_group_name_H-M   'P 1'
#
loop_
_entity.id
_entity.type
_entity.pdbx_description
1 polymer ?
#
loop_
_entity_poly.entity_id
_entity_poly.type
_entity_poly.pdbx_seq_one_letter_code
_entity_poly.pdbx_strand_id
1 'polypeptide(L)'
;MTTRGAPSIGATAAYAMCIAALKGCQVLLCLNKCDLNTADELYDIYSHSALPVLRISAETGEGLETLRAAIAGKLNAFTGNSGVGKSSVLNRLLPELHLPVGEVSKALGRGRHTTRHVELFALGGGTYVIDTPGFSSFDTEEMALELKAHLPETFPEFVPYVDQCRFTGCTHTKEKGCRVLQAVKDGDIPASRHRSYLRLYDELKDLRAWQKK
;
A
#
# COMPACT_ATOMS: atom_id res chain seq x y z
N MET A 1 19.53 19.28 10.80
CA MET A 1 18.50 18.24 10.93
C MET A 1 18.17 17.79 9.54
N THR A 2 18.70 16.66 9.11
CA THR A 2 18.41 16.10 7.80
C THR A 2 17.03 15.49 7.84
N THR A 3 16.07 16.10 7.15
CA THR A 3 14.79 15.47 6.83
C THR A 3 15.12 14.18 6.07
N ARG A 4 14.99 13.05 6.74
CA ARG A 4 15.01 11.76 6.07
C ARG A 4 13.87 11.81 5.07
N GLY A 5 14.21 11.64 3.81
CA GLY A 5 13.28 11.69 2.69
C GLY A 5 12.01 10.91 2.97
N ALA A 6 10.91 11.38 2.40
CA ALA A 6 9.58 10.80 2.55
C ALA A 6 9.69 9.27 2.58
N PRO A 7 9.19 8.61 3.64
CA PRO A 7 9.30 7.17 3.71
C PRO A 7 8.57 6.62 2.50
N SER A 8 9.35 6.05 1.58
CA SER A 8 8.76 5.18 0.57
C SER A 8 7.76 4.31 1.31
N ILE A 9 6.52 4.25 0.86
CA ILE A 9 5.61 3.20 1.31
C ILE A 9 6.47 1.96 1.28
N GLY A 10 6.71 1.36 2.45
CA GLY A 10 7.70 0.29 2.55
C GLY A 10 7.34 -0.79 1.53
N ALA A 11 8.30 -1.49 0.97
CA ALA A 11 8.10 -2.50 -0.07
C ALA A 11 6.90 -3.42 0.27
N THR A 12 6.75 -3.81 1.53
CA THR A 12 5.63 -4.63 2.04
C THR A 12 4.26 -3.98 1.86
N ALA A 13 4.13 -2.66 2.06
CA ALA A 13 2.85 -1.99 1.88
C ALA A 13 2.51 -1.82 0.39
N ALA A 14 3.50 -1.52 -0.44
CA ALA A 14 3.35 -1.50 -1.89
C ALA A 14 2.94 -2.89 -2.42
N TYR A 15 3.56 -3.94 -1.90
CA TYR A 15 3.25 -5.33 -2.20
C TYR A 15 1.80 -5.68 -1.89
N ALA A 16 1.33 -5.36 -0.66
CA ALA A 16 -0.05 -5.61 -0.25
C ALA A 16 -1.06 -4.86 -1.12
N MET A 17 -0.77 -3.61 -1.49
CA MET A 17 -1.62 -2.83 -2.38
C MET A 17 -1.70 -3.44 -3.78
N CYS A 18 -0.58 -3.91 -4.32
CA CYS A 18 -0.51 -4.55 -5.62
C CYS A 18 -1.37 -5.83 -5.66
N ILE A 19 -1.22 -6.69 -4.66
CA ILE A 19 -2.01 -7.93 -4.58
C ILE A 19 -3.50 -7.64 -4.37
N ALA A 20 -3.85 -6.67 -3.53
CA ALA A 20 -5.23 -6.26 -3.34
C ALA A 20 -5.87 -5.81 -4.66
N ALA A 21 -5.14 -5.02 -5.45
CA ALA A 21 -5.59 -4.58 -6.77
C ALA A 21 -5.76 -5.76 -7.74
N LEU A 22 -4.81 -6.69 -7.80
CA LEU A 22 -4.89 -7.90 -8.63
C LEU A 22 -6.07 -8.80 -8.26
N LYS A 23 -6.45 -8.85 -6.98
CA LYS A 23 -7.61 -9.61 -6.50
C LYS A 23 -8.95 -8.84 -6.61
N GLY A 24 -8.96 -7.69 -7.27
CA GLY A 24 -10.17 -6.88 -7.47
C GLY A 24 -10.64 -6.13 -6.23
N CYS A 25 -9.80 -5.99 -5.20
CA CYS A 25 -10.12 -5.18 -4.05
C CYS A 25 -10.01 -3.69 -4.38
N GLN A 26 -10.92 -2.89 -3.82
CA GLN A 26 -10.77 -1.43 -3.87
C GLN A 26 -9.65 -1.01 -2.92
N VAL A 27 -8.67 -0.27 -3.43
CA VAL A 27 -7.56 0.27 -2.63
C VAL A 27 -7.80 1.75 -2.39
N LEU A 28 -7.70 2.17 -1.13
CA LEU A 28 -7.77 3.56 -0.69
C LEU A 28 -6.48 3.91 0.04
N LEU A 29 -5.77 4.91 -0.43
CA LEU A 29 -4.55 5.39 0.20
C LEU A 29 -4.87 6.49 1.21
N CYS A 30 -4.51 6.27 2.48
CA CYS A 30 -4.67 7.27 3.53
C CYS A 30 -3.31 7.83 3.95
N LEU A 31 -3.11 9.12 3.76
CA LEU A 31 -1.98 9.88 4.26
C LEU A 31 -2.36 10.40 5.66
N ASN A 32 -1.90 9.71 6.69
CA ASN A 32 -2.21 10.07 8.08
C ASN A 32 -1.16 11.00 8.69
N LYS A 33 -1.52 11.66 9.78
CA LYS A 33 -0.71 12.65 10.52
C LYS A 33 -0.53 13.97 9.75
N CYS A 34 -1.57 14.38 9.01
CA CYS A 34 -1.54 15.64 8.27
C CYS A 34 -1.50 16.88 9.18
N ASP A 35 -1.77 16.72 10.47
CA ASP A 35 -1.54 17.70 11.53
C ASP A 35 -0.06 18.02 11.75
N LEU A 36 0.84 17.05 11.52
CA LEU A 36 2.29 17.24 11.65
C LEU A 36 2.93 17.74 10.36
N ASN A 37 2.39 17.32 9.23
CA ASN A 37 2.83 17.70 7.89
C ASN A 37 1.67 17.49 6.93
N THR A 38 1.37 18.49 6.11
CA THR A 38 0.26 18.46 5.12
C THR A 38 0.37 17.34 4.10
N ALA A 39 1.54 16.70 4.01
CA ALA A 39 1.86 15.62 3.07
C ALA A 39 1.61 16.01 1.59
N ASP A 40 1.77 17.30 1.26
CA ASP A 40 1.48 17.82 -0.08
C ASP A 40 2.26 17.11 -1.17
N GLU A 41 3.56 16.88 -0.96
CA GLU A 41 4.40 16.15 -1.92
C GLU A 41 3.90 14.72 -2.15
N LEU A 42 3.54 14.00 -1.07
CA LEU A 42 3.02 12.64 -1.20
C LEU A 42 1.64 12.62 -1.85
N TYR A 43 0.79 13.57 -1.47
CA TYR A 43 -0.53 13.71 -2.07
C TYR A 43 -0.42 13.98 -3.57
N ASP A 44 0.46 14.88 -3.97
CA ASP A 44 0.70 15.19 -5.38
C ASP A 44 1.20 13.96 -6.17
N ILE A 45 2.21 13.25 -5.63
CA ILE A 45 2.74 12.02 -6.23
C ILE A 45 1.65 10.97 -6.43
N TYR A 46 0.81 10.73 -5.41
CA TYR A 46 -0.19 9.66 -5.46
C TYR A 46 -1.50 10.07 -6.13
N SER A 47 -1.80 11.37 -6.26
CA SER A 47 -2.92 11.87 -7.04
C SER A 47 -2.80 11.56 -8.54
N HIS A 48 -1.55 11.37 -9.04
CA HIS A 48 -1.29 10.90 -10.39
C HIS A 48 -1.48 9.38 -10.55
N SER A 49 -1.61 8.63 -9.46
CA SER A 49 -2.04 7.24 -9.52
C SER A 49 -3.56 7.17 -9.64
N ALA A 50 -4.11 6.13 -10.25
CA ALA A 50 -5.56 5.94 -10.32
C ALA A 50 -6.18 5.55 -8.97
N LEU A 51 -5.42 5.60 -7.87
CA LEU A 51 -5.89 5.27 -6.53
C LEU A 51 -6.50 6.49 -5.85
N PRO A 52 -7.66 6.37 -5.20
CA PRO A 52 -8.18 7.41 -4.34
C PRO A 52 -7.21 7.67 -3.17
N VAL A 53 -6.93 8.94 -2.92
CA VAL A 53 -6.01 9.38 -1.84
C VAL A 53 -6.76 10.28 -0.88
N LEU A 54 -6.68 10.00 0.41
CA LEU A 54 -7.22 10.83 1.47
C LEU A 54 -6.10 11.34 2.38
N ARG A 55 -6.17 12.62 2.75
CA ARG A 55 -5.41 13.19 3.86
C ARG A 55 -6.25 13.08 5.10
N ILE A 56 -5.67 12.55 6.16
CA ILE A 56 -6.35 12.38 7.44
C ILE A 56 -5.42 12.72 8.60
N SER A 57 -6.01 13.04 9.72
CA SER A 57 -5.34 13.10 11.01
C SER A 57 -6.16 12.37 12.06
N ALA A 58 -5.62 11.27 12.58
CA ALA A 58 -6.24 10.59 13.72
C ALA A 58 -6.20 11.45 14.99
N GLU A 59 -5.27 12.39 15.09
CA GLU A 59 -5.13 13.30 16.24
C GLU A 59 -6.25 14.35 16.26
N THR A 60 -6.39 15.09 15.16
CA THR A 60 -7.37 16.18 15.07
C THR A 60 -8.75 15.72 14.64
N GLY A 61 -8.88 14.58 14.00
CA GLY A 61 -10.11 14.08 13.38
C GLY A 61 -10.32 14.54 11.94
N GLU A 62 -9.41 15.33 11.39
CA GLU A 62 -9.48 15.81 10.01
C GLU A 62 -9.54 14.63 9.03
N GLY A 63 -10.44 14.71 8.04
CA GLY A 63 -10.60 13.71 6.99
C GLY A 63 -11.23 12.38 7.41
N LEU A 64 -11.48 12.15 8.71
CA LEU A 64 -12.04 10.88 9.20
C LEU A 64 -13.47 10.63 8.76
N GLU A 65 -14.30 11.67 8.62
CA GLU A 65 -15.67 11.52 8.10
C GLU A 65 -15.66 11.10 6.62
N THR A 66 -14.74 11.65 5.83
CA THR A 66 -14.56 11.23 4.44
C THR A 66 -14.08 9.76 4.37
N LEU A 67 -13.16 9.37 5.25
CA LEU A 67 -12.73 7.98 5.37
C LEU A 67 -13.91 7.07 5.77
N ARG A 68 -14.71 7.48 6.77
CA ARG A 68 -15.90 6.74 7.22
C ARG A 68 -16.89 6.51 6.07
N ALA A 69 -17.14 7.54 5.27
CA ALA A 69 -18.01 7.44 4.10
C ALA A 69 -17.44 6.50 3.02
N ALA A 70 -16.13 6.55 2.79
CA ALA A 70 -15.47 5.72 1.78
C ALA A 70 -15.49 4.22 2.12
N ILE A 71 -15.44 3.86 3.41
CA ILE A 71 -15.44 2.47 3.88
C ILE A 71 -16.84 1.93 4.23
N ALA A 72 -17.87 2.77 4.19
CA ALA A 72 -19.21 2.42 4.61
C ALA A 72 -19.82 1.26 3.81
N GLY A 73 -20.50 0.35 4.50
CA GLY A 73 -21.17 -0.81 3.91
C GLY A 73 -20.21 -1.87 3.31
N LYS A 74 -18.93 -1.83 3.65
CA LYS A 74 -17.89 -2.69 3.08
C LYS A 74 -17.16 -3.47 4.16
N LEU A 75 -16.52 -4.57 3.72
CA LEU A 75 -15.49 -5.25 4.50
C LEU A 75 -14.14 -4.60 4.18
N ASN A 76 -13.48 -4.06 5.19
CA ASN A 76 -12.26 -3.28 5.03
C ASN A 76 -11.09 -3.91 5.79
N ALA A 77 -9.89 -3.82 5.23
CA ALA A 77 -8.65 -4.19 5.91
C ALA A 77 -7.70 -2.98 5.96
N PHE A 78 -7.15 -2.70 7.14
CA PHE A 78 -6.18 -1.63 7.30
C PHE A 78 -4.76 -2.20 7.25
N THR A 79 -3.94 -1.73 6.33
CA THR A 79 -2.55 -2.14 6.20
C THR A 79 -1.62 -0.92 6.21
N GLY A 80 -0.37 -1.15 6.54
CA GLY A 80 0.67 -0.11 6.58
C GLY A 80 1.75 -0.43 7.61
N ASN A 81 2.86 0.29 7.53
CA ASN A 81 4.02 0.09 8.40
C ASN A 81 3.69 0.35 9.88
N SER A 82 4.57 -0.13 10.77
CA SER A 82 4.48 0.23 12.19
C SER A 82 4.64 1.76 12.36
N GLY A 83 3.82 2.33 13.25
CA GLY A 83 3.89 3.76 13.56
C GLY A 83 3.15 4.70 12.59
N VAL A 84 2.54 4.21 11.51
CA VAL A 84 1.73 5.06 10.60
C VAL A 84 0.40 5.51 11.21
N GLY A 85 0.00 4.92 12.35
CA GLY A 85 -1.20 5.31 13.09
C GLY A 85 -2.45 4.49 12.79
N LYS A 86 -2.33 3.23 12.31
CA LYS A 86 -3.50 2.36 12.08
C LYS A 86 -4.41 2.26 13.29
N SER A 87 -3.85 1.88 14.45
CA SER A 87 -4.62 1.76 15.70
C SER A 87 -5.24 3.08 16.13
N SER A 88 -4.55 4.21 15.92
CA SER A 88 -5.10 5.53 16.24
C SER A 88 -6.30 5.86 15.35
N VAL A 89 -6.22 5.57 14.05
CA VAL A 89 -7.36 5.74 13.12
C VAL A 89 -8.51 4.83 13.51
N LEU A 90 -8.24 3.55 13.80
CA LEU A 90 -9.27 2.58 14.22
C LEU A 90 -9.95 3.00 15.52
N ASN A 91 -9.21 3.47 16.53
CA ASN A 91 -9.77 3.98 17.78
C ASN A 91 -10.65 5.22 17.57
N ARG A 92 -10.34 6.05 16.57
CA ARG A 92 -11.19 7.20 16.22
C ARG A 92 -12.46 6.78 15.47
N LEU A 93 -12.37 5.77 14.63
CA LEU A 93 -13.54 5.20 13.93
C LEU A 93 -14.44 4.39 14.86
N LEU A 94 -13.83 3.73 15.85
CA LEU A 94 -14.46 2.87 16.86
C LEU A 94 -13.95 3.26 18.25
N PRO A 95 -14.51 4.30 18.89
CA PRO A 95 -14.07 4.75 20.22
C PRO A 95 -14.16 3.66 21.30
N GLU A 96 -15.04 2.70 21.10
CA GLU A 96 -15.26 1.57 22.04
C GLU A 96 -14.15 0.53 22.00
N LEU A 97 -13.29 0.55 20.96
CA LEU A 97 -12.35 -0.53 20.71
C LEU A 97 -11.11 -0.48 21.61
N HIS A 98 -10.70 0.70 22.06
CA HIS A 98 -9.55 0.93 22.94
C HIS A 98 -8.28 0.15 22.56
N LEU A 99 -7.95 0.07 21.26
CA LEU A 99 -6.72 -0.57 20.80
C LEU A 99 -5.50 0.14 21.41
N PRO A 100 -4.51 -0.60 21.94
CA PRO A 100 -3.29 0.00 22.46
C PRO A 100 -2.54 0.73 21.34
N VAL A 101 -2.37 2.04 21.49
CA VAL A 101 -1.63 2.87 20.56
C VAL A 101 -0.14 2.65 20.79
N GLY A 102 0.57 2.19 19.76
CA GLY A 102 2.03 1.99 19.81
C GLY A 102 2.50 0.56 20.06
N GLU A 103 1.65 -0.39 20.43
CA GLU A 103 2.05 -1.76 20.80
C GLU A 103 1.52 -2.88 19.90
N VAL A 104 0.64 -2.61 18.94
CA VAL A 104 0.03 -3.67 18.10
C VAL A 104 1.08 -4.50 17.35
N SER A 105 2.27 -3.96 17.12
CA SER A 105 3.37 -4.73 16.53
C SER A 105 4.28 -5.43 17.55
N LYS A 106 4.22 -5.07 18.86
CA LYS A 106 5.09 -5.68 19.89
C LYS A 106 4.41 -6.80 20.68
N ALA A 107 3.11 -6.72 20.91
CA ALA A 107 2.37 -7.75 21.64
C ALA A 107 2.28 -9.09 20.88
N LEU A 108 2.47 -9.08 19.55
CA LEU A 108 2.49 -10.26 18.68
C LEU A 108 3.89 -10.76 18.29
N GLY A 109 4.95 -10.13 18.79
CA GLY A 109 6.32 -10.51 18.53
C GLY A 109 6.93 -11.34 19.66
N ARG A 110 7.18 -12.62 19.43
CA ARG A 110 8.01 -13.56 20.21
C ARG A 110 7.31 -14.37 21.29
N GLY A 111 6.46 -15.27 20.85
CA GLY A 111 6.06 -16.44 21.62
C GLY A 111 5.66 -17.55 20.66
N ARG A 112 6.28 -18.71 20.80
CA ARG A 112 5.99 -19.95 20.08
C ARG A 112 4.47 -20.17 19.98
N HIS A 113 3.98 -20.48 18.75
CA HIS A 113 2.62 -20.97 18.50
C HIS A 113 1.48 -20.09 19.04
N THR A 114 1.26 -18.92 18.47
CA THR A 114 0.00 -18.22 18.62
C THR A 114 -0.77 -18.29 17.32
N THR A 115 -1.89 -18.97 17.38
CA THR A 115 -2.96 -18.93 16.37
C THR A 115 -3.23 -17.45 16.08
N ARG A 116 -3.01 -17.00 14.84
CA ARG A 116 -3.30 -15.64 14.43
C ARG A 116 -4.80 -15.49 14.42
N HIS A 117 -5.36 -14.88 15.46
CA HIS A 117 -6.76 -14.49 15.44
C HIS A 117 -6.90 -13.28 14.53
N VAL A 118 -7.67 -13.43 13.48
CA VAL A 118 -8.17 -12.32 12.68
C VAL A 118 -9.39 -11.80 13.43
N GLU A 119 -9.34 -10.58 13.92
CA GLU A 119 -10.46 -9.95 14.58
C GLU A 119 -11.28 -9.13 13.60
N LEU A 120 -12.59 -9.32 13.63
CA LEU A 120 -13.55 -8.60 12.80
C LEU A 120 -14.33 -7.63 13.67
N PHE A 121 -14.21 -6.35 13.38
CA PHE A 121 -14.90 -5.28 14.11
C PHE A 121 -16.05 -4.72 13.28
N ALA A 122 -17.24 -4.62 13.85
CA ALA A 122 -18.41 -4.02 13.22
C ALA A 122 -18.49 -2.52 13.55
N LEU A 123 -18.50 -1.66 12.53
CA LEU A 123 -18.68 -0.21 12.66
C LEU A 123 -20.16 0.19 12.57
N GLY A 124 -21.06 -0.76 12.39
CA GLY A 124 -22.48 -0.48 12.11
C GLY A 124 -22.76 -0.26 10.62
N GLY A 125 -24.05 -0.24 10.26
CA GLY A 125 -24.45 0.00 8.87
C GLY A 125 -23.89 -0.98 7.83
N GLY A 126 -23.57 -2.24 8.23
CA GLY A 126 -22.97 -3.22 7.34
C GLY A 126 -21.48 -2.99 7.05
N THR A 127 -20.84 -2.11 7.81
CA THR A 127 -19.41 -1.81 7.68
C THR A 127 -18.62 -2.65 8.66
N TYR A 128 -17.58 -3.33 8.16
CA TYR A 128 -16.70 -4.17 8.94
C TYR A 128 -15.24 -3.80 8.70
N VAL A 129 -14.42 -3.95 9.73
CA VAL A 129 -12.97 -3.81 9.64
C VAL A 129 -12.31 -5.07 10.16
N ILE A 130 -11.38 -5.58 9.39
CA ILE A 130 -10.51 -6.69 9.79
C ILE A 130 -9.23 -6.07 10.35
N ASP A 131 -8.91 -6.36 11.62
CA ASP A 131 -7.55 -6.15 12.11
C ASP A 131 -6.69 -7.32 11.63
N THR A 132 -5.88 -7.04 10.64
CA THR A 132 -4.87 -7.97 10.18
C THR A 132 -3.58 -7.63 10.91
N PRO A 133 -3.08 -8.51 11.82
CA PRO A 133 -1.77 -8.32 12.40
C PRO A 133 -0.76 -8.21 11.26
N GLY A 134 -0.29 -7.00 11.04
CA GLY A 134 0.58 -6.51 9.97
C GLY A 134 0.79 -7.49 8.81
N PHE A 135 0.44 -7.09 7.61
CA PHE A 135 0.70 -7.85 6.36
C PHE A 135 2.19 -8.19 6.12
N SER A 136 3.04 -8.01 7.11
CA SER A 136 4.46 -8.37 7.10
C SER A 136 4.72 -9.88 7.01
N SER A 137 3.69 -10.71 6.98
CA SER A 137 3.81 -12.17 6.95
C SER A 137 3.09 -12.84 5.77
N PHE A 138 2.69 -12.08 4.76
CA PHE A 138 2.25 -12.65 3.49
C PHE A 138 3.41 -12.85 2.51
N ASP A 139 4.62 -13.11 3.02
CA ASP A 139 5.76 -13.56 2.23
C ASP A 139 5.57 -15.04 1.86
N THR A 140 4.56 -15.33 1.06
CA THR A 140 4.56 -16.62 0.37
C THR A 140 5.29 -16.42 -0.96
N GLU A 141 6.24 -17.33 -1.26
CA GLU A 141 6.95 -17.34 -2.55
C GLU A 141 5.97 -17.32 -3.73
N GLU A 142 4.81 -17.92 -3.58
CA GLU A 142 3.75 -17.96 -4.58
C GLU A 142 3.19 -16.57 -4.88
N MET A 143 2.92 -15.76 -3.84
CA MET A 143 2.47 -14.37 -4.00
C MET A 143 3.55 -13.51 -4.65
N ALA A 144 4.81 -13.72 -4.32
CA ALA A 144 5.93 -13.01 -4.92
C ALA A 144 6.10 -13.34 -6.40
N LEU A 145 5.86 -14.58 -6.81
CA LEU A 145 5.87 -15.00 -8.21
C LEU A 145 4.69 -14.42 -8.99
N GLU A 146 3.49 -14.41 -8.40
CA GLU A 146 2.32 -13.76 -8.98
C GLU A 146 2.56 -12.26 -9.20
N LEU A 147 3.10 -11.59 -8.18
CA LEU A 147 3.46 -10.18 -8.30
C LEU A 147 4.52 -9.95 -9.39
N LYS A 148 5.56 -10.80 -9.45
CA LYS A 148 6.58 -10.69 -10.49
C LYS A 148 5.99 -10.73 -11.89
N ALA A 149 5.02 -11.63 -12.11
CA ALA A 149 4.38 -11.81 -13.41
C ALA A 149 3.57 -10.58 -13.84
N HIS A 150 2.99 -9.85 -12.88
CA HIS A 150 2.06 -8.76 -13.11
C HIS A 150 2.54 -7.41 -12.54
N LEU A 151 3.84 -7.27 -12.25
CA LEU A 151 4.37 -6.09 -11.59
C LEU A 151 4.03 -4.76 -12.31
N PRO A 152 4.12 -4.65 -13.65
CA PRO A 152 3.77 -3.41 -14.34
C PRO A 152 2.29 -3.01 -14.15
N GLU A 153 1.38 -3.99 -14.19
CA GLU A 153 -0.07 -3.75 -14.04
C GLU A 153 -0.46 -3.33 -12.61
N THR A 154 0.41 -3.60 -11.64
CA THR A 154 0.19 -3.19 -10.24
C THR A 154 0.50 -1.70 -9.99
N PHE A 155 1.04 -1.02 -10.98
CA PHE A 155 1.22 0.43 -10.99
C PHE A 155 0.16 1.05 -11.91
N PRO A 156 -0.98 1.52 -11.38
CA PRO A 156 -2.10 1.99 -12.20
C PRO A 156 -1.70 3.07 -13.20
N GLU A 157 -0.73 3.90 -12.83
CA GLU A 157 -0.16 4.93 -13.70
C GLU A 157 0.65 4.38 -14.88
N PHE A 158 1.06 3.09 -14.84
CA PHE A 158 1.76 2.44 -15.95
C PHE A 158 0.79 1.83 -16.97
N VAL A 159 -0.38 1.40 -16.52
CA VAL A 159 -1.36 0.65 -17.33
C VAL A 159 -1.64 1.31 -18.69
N PRO A 160 -1.79 2.64 -18.82
CA PRO A 160 -2.02 3.26 -20.11
C PRO A 160 -0.87 3.12 -21.12
N TYR A 161 0.34 2.76 -20.66
CA TYR A 161 1.57 2.78 -21.46
C TYR A 161 2.18 1.41 -21.70
N VAL A 162 1.89 0.39 -20.88
CA VAL A 162 2.58 -0.92 -20.91
C VAL A 162 2.44 -1.62 -22.26
N ASP A 163 1.26 -1.59 -22.87
CA ASP A 163 0.98 -2.24 -24.14
C ASP A 163 1.49 -1.45 -25.36
N GLN A 164 1.98 -0.23 -25.14
CA GLN A 164 2.48 0.64 -26.19
C GLN A 164 4.02 0.57 -26.36
N CYS A 165 4.68 -0.29 -25.58
CA CYS A 165 6.12 -0.46 -25.68
C CYS A 165 6.52 -1.14 -26.98
N ARG A 166 7.72 -0.77 -27.49
CA ARG A 166 8.25 -1.35 -28.73
C ARG A 166 8.45 -2.87 -28.65
N PHE A 167 8.74 -3.40 -27.48
CA PHE A 167 9.05 -4.80 -27.27
C PHE A 167 8.00 -5.46 -26.38
N THR A 168 7.53 -6.63 -26.82
CA THR A 168 6.72 -7.51 -25.96
C THR A 168 7.57 -7.99 -24.78
N GLY A 169 7.01 -7.92 -23.56
CA GLY A 169 7.75 -8.29 -22.34
C GLY A 169 8.78 -7.23 -21.92
N CYS A 170 8.54 -5.97 -22.28
CA CYS A 170 9.33 -4.84 -21.79
C CYS A 170 9.35 -4.81 -20.27
N THR A 171 10.54 -4.70 -19.67
CA THR A 171 10.68 -4.64 -18.21
C THR A 171 10.58 -3.21 -17.66
N HIS A 172 10.42 -2.21 -18.51
CA HIS A 172 10.30 -0.79 -18.18
C HIS A 172 11.47 -0.25 -17.32
N THR A 173 12.65 -0.87 -17.46
CA THR A 173 13.86 -0.50 -16.68
C THR A 173 14.80 0.40 -17.48
N LYS A 174 15.16 0.02 -18.71
CA LYS A 174 16.13 0.73 -19.55
C LYS A 174 15.94 0.54 -21.06
N GLU A 175 14.87 -0.12 -21.49
CA GLU A 175 14.66 -0.49 -22.88
C GLU A 175 14.42 0.74 -23.76
N LYS A 176 15.09 0.76 -24.92
CA LYS A 176 14.86 1.79 -25.94
C LYS A 176 13.46 1.60 -26.54
N GLY A 177 12.66 2.69 -26.57
CA GLY A 177 11.29 2.64 -27.06
C GLY A 177 10.28 2.15 -26.02
N CYS A 178 10.65 2.16 -24.75
CA CYS A 178 9.72 1.94 -23.63
C CYS A 178 8.82 3.17 -23.46
N ARG A 179 7.50 2.97 -23.50
CA ARG A 179 6.51 4.06 -23.34
C ARG A 179 6.37 4.50 -21.89
N VAL A 180 6.55 3.59 -20.93
CA VAL A 180 6.58 3.95 -19.50
C VAL A 180 7.76 4.88 -19.21
N LEU A 181 8.97 4.58 -19.70
CA LEU A 181 10.13 5.46 -19.52
C LEU A 181 9.95 6.81 -20.21
N GLN A 182 9.24 6.84 -21.33
CA GLN A 182 8.90 8.12 -21.99
C GLN A 182 7.93 8.92 -21.12
N ALA A 183 6.85 8.31 -20.62
CA ALA A 183 5.88 8.96 -19.73
C ALA A 183 6.54 9.49 -18.42
N VAL A 184 7.55 8.80 -17.90
CA VAL A 184 8.36 9.33 -16.77
C VAL A 184 9.14 10.59 -17.17
N LYS A 185 9.71 10.64 -18.38
CA LYS A 185 10.43 11.83 -18.86
C LYS A 185 9.49 13.00 -19.14
N ASP A 186 8.30 12.72 -19.62
CA ASP A 186 7.27 13.73 -19.95
C ASP A 186 6.58 14.25 -18.68
N GLY A 187 6.77 13.58 -17.52
CA GLY A 187 6.20 13.96 -16.23
C GLY A 187 4.82 13.36 -15.95
N ASP A 188 4.26 12.57 -16.86
CA ASP A 188 2.98 11.87 -16.68
C ASP A 188 3.04 10.83 -15.56
N ILE A 189 4.21 10.22 -15.39
CA ILE A 189 4.51 9.28 -14.29
C ILE A 189 5.55 9.92 -13.37
N PRO A 190 5.26 10.10 -12.08
CA PRO A 190 6.24 10.63 -11.14
C PRO A 190 7.50 9.75 -11.07
N ALA A 191 8.68 10.36 -11.17
CA ALA A 191 9.95 9.64 -11.14
C ALA A 191 10.16 8.83 -9.84
N SER A 192 9.56 9.26 -8.72
CA SER A 192 9.57 8.54 -7.45
C SER A 192 8.79 7.22 -7.55
N ARG A 193 7.70 7.20 -8.29
CA ARG A 193 6.89 5.99 -8.53
C ARG A 193 7.66 4.98 -9.38
N HIS A 194 8.29 5.45 -10.45
CA HIS A 194 9.15 4.60 -11.27
C HIS A 194 10.34 4.04 -10.46
N ARG A 195 10.95 4.83 -9.57
CA ARG A 195 11.99 4.32 -8.65
C ARG A 195 11.46 3.22 -7.72
N SER A 196 10.21 3.35 -7.24
CA SER A 196 9.57 2.30 -6.42
C SER A 196 9.37 1.02 -7.22
N TYR A 197 8.94 1.14 -8.48
CA TYR A 197 8.83 0.02 -9.41
C TYR A 197 10.18 -0.69 -9.59
N LEU A 198 11.26 0.06 -9.86
CA LEU A 198 12.59 -0.51 -10.06
C LEU A 198 13.08 -1.29 -8.83
N ARG A 199 12.79 -0.82 -7.61
CA ARG A 199 13.13 -1.55 -6.37
C ARG A 199 12.40 -2.89 -6.31
N LEU A 200 11.08 -2.89 -6.51
CA LEU A 200 10.30 -4.12 -6.51
C LEU A 200 10.75 -5.07 -7.63
N TYR A 201 11.03 -4.55 -8.82
CA TYR A 201 11.55 -5.33 -9.92
C TYR A 201 12.88 -6.00 -9.55
N ASP A 202 13.82 -5.26 -8.95
CA ASP A 202 15.11 -5.80 -8.52
C ASP A 202 14.98 -6.88 -7.44
N GLU A 203 14.04 -6.73 -6.50
CA GLU A 203 13.75 -7.74 -5.48
C GLU A 203 13.15 -9.02 -6.07
N LEU A 204 12.33 -8.89 -7.11
CA LEU A 204 11.56 -9.99 -7.68
C LEU A 204 12.23 -10.68 -8.88
N LYS A 205 13.12 -9.99 -9.62
CA LYS A 205 13.67 -10.47 -10.90
C LYS A 205 14.31 -11.85 -10.84
N ASP A 206 14.97 -12.18 -9.73
CA ASP A 206 15.73 -13.43 -9.56
C ASP A 206 14.87 -14.56 -8.97
N LEU A 207 13.63 -14.31 -8.58
CA LEU A 207 12.71 -15.35 -8.11
C LEU A 207 12.36 -16.32 -9.23
N ARG A 208 12.45 -17.62 -8.94
CA ARG A 208 12.14 -18.70 -9.90
C ARG A 208 11.21 -19.72 -9.27
N ALA A 209 10.17 -20.13 -10.01
CA ALA A 209 9.14 -21.05 -9.54
C ALA A 209 9.64 -22.43 -9.06
N TRP A 210 10.87 -22.82 -9.44
CA TRP A 210 11.45 -24.13 -9.13
C TRP A 210 12.47 -24.13 -7.98
N GLN A 211 12.72 -22.99 -7.36
CA GLN A 211 13.59 -22.89 -6.18
C GLN A 211 12.87 -23.25 -4.87
N LYS A 212 11.95 -24.22 -4.92
CA LYS A 212 11.37 -24.77 -3.69
C LYS A 212 12.47 -25.44 -2.87
N LYS A 213 12.83 -24.85 -1.73
CA LYS A 213 13.54 -25.51 -0.66
C LYS A 213 12.57 -26.18 0.28
#